data_e9429618a1ce449bb66fd475dc56351b
#
_entry.id   e9429618a1ce449bb66fd475dc56351b
#
_cell.length_a   1.000
_cell.length_b   1.000
_cell.length_c   1.000
_cell.angle_alpha   90.00
_cell.angle_beta   90.00
_cell.angle_gamma   90.00
#
_symmetry.space_group_name_H-M   'P 1'
#
loop_
_entity.id
_entity.type
_entity.pdbx_description
1 polymer ?
#
loop_
_entity_poly.entity_id
_entity_poly.type
_entity_poly.pdbx_seq_one_letter_code
_entity_poly.pdbx_strand_id
1 'polypeptide(L)'
;HIELHTPVFHVGFVVKIKKLLETVCHTCGMIKADFVSLPNWQAAARTKDAKKRFDKIWRMSRTKNVCVQDVEESGKETKVPKIPHGGCGSRQPDTIRKEGLKLTGTWKQSKKDDDDGQGDRKEVITPKQAQTIFKLLSDNTLALLGLNADYARPEWMILDVLPVPPPPVRPSISVDGTGQGMRGEDDLTYKLGDIIRANQRVAECQQEGSPQHVTAEFEALVQYHVAT
;
A
#
# COMPACT_ATOMS: atom_id res chain seq x y z
N HIS A 1 22.18 5.30 5.71
CA HIS A 1 20.97 4.70 5.15
C HIS A 1 21.32 3.49 4.29
N ILE A 2 20.32 2.64 4.06
CA ILE A 2 20.40 1.52 3.14
C ILE A 2 19.38 1.75 2.03
N GLU A 3 19.85 1.85 0.79
CA GLU A 3 18.98 1.90 -0.38
C GLU A 3 18.47 0.49 -0.69
N LEU A 4 17.15 0.33 -0.74
CA LEU A 4 16.52 -0.97 -0.99
C LEU A 4 16.30 -1.15 -2.49
N HIS A 5 16.71 -2.28 -3.05
CA HIS A 5 16.48 -2.61 -4.46
C HIS A 5 15.01 -2.92 -4.76
N THR A 6 14.23 -3.27 -3.74
CA THR A 6 12.80 -3.42 -3.82
C THR A 6 12.13 -2.65 -2.69
N PRO A 7 11.04 -1.89 -2.96
CA PRO A 7 10.30 -1.23 -1.88
C PRO A 7 9.69 -2.26 -0.94
N VAL A 8 9.55 -1.89 0.33
CA VAL A 8 8.95 -2.73 1.37
C VAL A 8 7.86 -1.98 2.12
N PHE A 9 6.86 -2.68 2.62
CA PHE A 9 5.86 -2.08 3.51
C PHE A 9 6.47 -1.76 4.89
N HIS A 10 6.25 -0.54 5.37
CA HIS A 10 6.52 -0.26 6.78
C HIS A 10 5.51 -1.01 7.65
N VAL A 11 5.99 -1.88 8.55
CA VAL A 11 5.15 -2.78 9.36
C VAL A 11 4.04 -2.05 10.12
N GLY A 12 4.32 -0.86 10.66
CA GLY A 12 3.36 -0.03 11.39
C GLY A 12 2.23 0.53 10.51
N PHE A 13 2.40 0.57 9.20
CA PHE A 13 1.44 1.17 8.27
C PHE A 13 0.70 0.17 7.38
N VAL A 14 1.01 -1.13 7.43
CA VAL A 14 0.37 -2.16 6.56
C VAL A 14 -1.16 -2.12 6.63
N VAL A 15 -1.73 -1.92 7.83
CA VAL A 15 -3.19 -1.82 8.00
C VAL A 15 -3.74 -0.54 7.38
N LYS A 16 -3.02 0.59 7.48
CA LYS A 16 -3.41 1.85 6.86
C LYS A 16 -3.29 1.76 5.35
N ILE A 17 -2.21 1.18 4.83
CA ILE A 17 -2.00 0.90 3.40
C ILE A 17 -3.16 0.06 2.85
N LYS A 18 -3.51 -1.04 3.52
CA LYS A 18 -4.67 -1.87 3.14
C LYS A 18 -5.96 -1.04 3.04
N LYS A 19 -6.28 -0.24 4.07
CA LYS A 19 -7.48 0.59 4.07
C LYS A 19 -7.48 1.62 2.93
N LEU A 20 -6.32 2.19 2.61
CA LEU A 20 -6.18 3.12 1.48
C LEU A 20 -6.43 2.40 0.15
N LEU A 21 -5.82 1.23 -0.07
CA LEU A 21 -6.06 0.42 -1.27
C LEU A 21 -7.53 -0.01 -1.41
N GLU A 22 -8.23 -0.24 -0.30
CA GLU A 22 -9.67 -0.51 -0.30
C GLU A 22 -10.51 0.74 -0.60
N THR A 23 -9.96 1.94 -0.47
CA THR A 23 -10.68 3.22 -0.63
C THR A 23 -10.55 3.79 -2.03
N VAL A 24 -9.38 3.64 -2.66
CA VAL A 24 -9.07 4.26 -3.94
C VAL A 24 -9.07 3.27 -5.10
N CYS A 25 -9.26 3.78 -6.31
CA CYS A 25 -9.11 3.01 -7.54
C CYS A 25 -7.63 2.75 -7.82
N HIS A 26 -7.27 1.52 -8.10
CA HIS A 26 -5.88 1.13 -8.40
C HIS A 26 -5.39 1.60 -9.77
N THR A 27 -6.32 2.04 -10.65
CA THR A 27 -5.98 2.46 -12.02
C THR A 27 -5.87 3.98 -12.13
N CYS A 28 -6.80 4.74 -11.53
CA CYS A 28 -6.84 6.20 -11.68
C CYS A 28 -6.63 7.00 -10.38
N GLY A 29 -6.54 6.34 -9.22
CA GLY A 29 -6.33 6.99 -7.93
C GLY A 29 -7.56 7.69 -7.35
N MET A 30 -8.71 7.70 -8.03
CA MET A 30 -9.94 8.32 -7.52
C MET A 30 -10.52 7.51 -6.36
N ILE A 31 -11.21 8.19 -5.43
CA ILE A 31 -11.96 7.52 -4.36
C ILE A 31 -13.10 6.73 -5.00
N LYS A 32 -13.26 5.47 -4.63
CA LYS A 32 -14.28 4.57 -5.22
C LYS A 32 -15.71 4.93 -4.81
N ALA A 33 -15.89 5.62 -3.68
CA ALA A 33 -17.20 6.07 -3.25
C ALA A 33 -17.67 7.20 -4.17
N ASP A 34 -18.85 7.01 -4.77
CA ASP A 34 -19.46 7.98 -5.66
C ASP A 34 -20.04 9.14 -4.84
N PHE A 35 -19.67 10.38 -5.22
CA PHE A 35 -20.13 11.61 -4.60
C PHE A 35 -21.63 11.87 -4.82
N VAL A 36 -22.20 11.32 -5.89
CA VAL A 36 -23.57 11.60 -6.32
C VAL A 36 -24.55 10.61 -5.75
N SER A 37 -24.21 9.31 -5.74
CA SER A 37 -25.12 8.24 -5.39
C SER A 37 -25.19 7.94 -3.88
N LEU A 38 -24.31 8.54 -3.05
CA LEU A 38 -24.29 8.25 -1.62
C LEU A 38 -24.78 9.48 -0.81
N PRO A 39 -26.01 9.41 -0.25
CA PRO A 39 -26.62 10.56 0.48
C PRO A 39 -25.79 11.03 1.68
N ASN A 40 -24.95 10.16 2.24
CA ASN A 40 -24.11 10.48 3.40
C ASN A 40 -22.72 11.01 3.05
N TRP A 41 -22.37 11.14 1.75
CA TRP A 41 -21.05 11.59 1.32
C TRP A 41 -20.71 12.98 1.86
N GLN A 42 -21.59 13.95 1.68
CA GLN A 42 -21.34 15.32 2.13
C GLN A 42 -21.10 15.40 3.64
N ALA A 43 -21.86 14.62 4.43
CA ALA A 43 -21.69 14.54 5.87
C ALA A 43 -20.35 13.91 6.25
N ALA A 44 -19.90 12.91 5.49
CA ALA A 44 -18.61 12.29 5.69
C ALA A 44 -17.47 13.25 5.34
N ALA A 45 -17.53 13.89 4.17
CA ALA A 45 -16.50 14.82 3.68
C ALA A 45 -16.35 16.07 4.59
N ARG A 46 -17.45 16.57 5.15
CA ARG A 46 -17.46 17.74 6.06
C ARG A 46 -17.01 17.41 7.50
N THR A 47 -16.72 16.15 7.82
CA THR A 47 -16.26 15.75 9.16
C THR A 47 -14.89 16.39 9.45
N LYS A 48 -14.82 17.25 10.48
CA LYS A 48 -13.57 17.98 10.84
C LYS A 48 -12.43 17.03 11.27
N ASP A 49 -12.75 16.00 12.05
CA ASP A 49 -11.77 15.00 12.51
C ASP A 49 -11.29 14.14 11.33
N ALA A 50 -10.02 14.26 10.98
CA ALA A 50 -9.38 13.56 9.87
C ALA A 50 -9.50 12.03 9.97
N LYS A 51 -9.32 11.47 11.18
CA LYS A 51 -9.41 10.02 11.42
C LYS A 51 -10.84 9.51 11.22
N LYS A 52 -11.82 10.22 11.77
CA LYS A 52 -13.26 9.87 11.62
C LYS A 52 -13.71 10.06 10.18
N ARG A 53 -13.26 11.12 9.50
CA ARG A 53 -13.53 11.36 8.07
C ARG A 53 -13.02 10.22 7.22
N PHE A 54 -11.76 9.83 7.37
CA PHE A 54 -11.17 8.71 6.67
C PHE A 54 -11.94 7.41 6.88
N ASP A 55 -12.30 7.07 8.12
CA ASP A 55 -12.99 5.83 8.44
C ASP A 55 -14.40 5.77 7.80
N LYS A 56 -15.12 6.90 7.76
CA LYS A 56 -16.42 7.01 7.07
C LYS A 56 -16.25 6.79 5.57
N ILE A 57 -15.31 7.48 4.92
CA ILE A 57 -15.04 7.37 3.48
C ILE A 57 -14.61 5.94 3.13
N TRP A 58 -13.72 5.34 3.93
CA TRP A 58 -13.29 3.96 3.75
C TRP A 58 -14.46 2.96 3.81
N ARG A 59 -15.36 3.10 4.80
CA ARG A 59 -16.53 2.19 4.91
C ARG A 59 -17.44 2.29 3.69
N MET A 60 -17.62 3.47 3.12
CA MET A 60 -18.43 3.67 1.91
C MET A 60 -17.73 3.12 0.65
N SER A 61 -16.40 3.27 0.57
CA SER A 61 -15.61 2.88 -0.61
C SER A 61 -15.32 1.39 -0.68
N ARG A 62 -15.11 0.71 0.46
CA ARG A 62 -14.66 -0.68 0.51
C ARG A 62 -15.65 -1.67 -0.11
N THR A 63 -16.92 -1.31 -0.19
CA THR A 63 -17.99 -2.15 -0.78
C THR A 63 -18.08 -1.98 -2.29
N LYS A 64 -17.40 -0.99 -2.86
CA LYS A 64 -17.41 -0.72 -4.30
C LYS A 64 -16.29 -1.48 -4.97
N ASN A 65 -16.62 -2.30 -5.95
CA ASN A 65 -15.70 -3.13 -6.72
C ASN A 65 -15.51 -2.64 -8.18
N VAL A 66 -16.14 -1.51 -8.54
CA VAL A 66 -15.97 -0.85 -9.81
C VAL A 66 -15.76 0.64 -9.56
N CYS A 67 -14.79 1.24 -10.26
CA CYS A 67 -14.62 2.68 -10.30
C CYS A 67 -15.65 3.25 -11.29
N VAL A 68 -16.70 3.89 -10.78
CA VAL A 68 -17.83 4.33 -11.60
C VAL A 68 -17.35 5.35 -12.62
N GLN A 69 -17.59 5.08 -13.90
CA GLN A 69 -17.30 5.99 -15.01
C GLN A 69 -18.47 6.98 -15.18
N ASP A 70 -18.13 8.23 -15.50
CA ASP A 70 -19.13 9.21 -15.87
C ASP A 70 -19.70 8.82 -17.24
N VAL A 71 -20.97 8.44 -17.26
CA VAL A 71 -21.70 8.19 -18.51
C VAL A 71 -22.29 9.51 -18.95
N GLU A 72 -21.91 9.99 -20.14
CA GLU A 72 -22.64 11.03 -20.84
C GLU A 72 -24.02 10.47 -21.22
N GLU A 73 -25.05 10.78 -20.42
CA GLU A 73 -26.42 10.45 -20.78
C GLU A 73 -26.82 11.34 -21.97
N SER A 74 -26.67 10.78 -23.17
CA SER A 74 -27.19 11.38 -24.39
C SER A 74 -28.72 11.50 -24.27
N GLY A 75 -29.23 12.68 -24.04
CA GLY A 75 -30.62 13.05 -24.34
C GLY A 75 -31.64 13.14 -23.21
N LYS A 76 -31.28 13.12 -21.92
CA LYS A 76 -32.21 13.49 -20.85
C LYS A 76 -31.67 14.64 -20.01
N GLU A 77 -32.29 15.81 -20.16
CA GLU A 77 -32.08 16.97 -19.29
C GLU A 77 -32.47 16.61 -17.86
N THR A 78 -31.51 16.16 -17.05
CA THR A 78 -31.69 16.06 -15.61
C THR A 78 -31.43 17.45 -15.01
N LYS A 79 -32.43 18.01 -14.33
CA LYS A 79 -32.44 19.35 -13.72
C LYS A 79 -31.42 19.56 -12.57
N VAL A 80 -30.56 18.60 -12.29
CA VAL A 80 -29.54 18.69 -11.24
C VAL A 80 -28.18 18.50 -11.90
N PRO A 81 -27.25 19.47 -11.79
CA PRO A 81 -25.91 19.32 -12.30
C PRO A 81 -25.22 18.16 -11.55
N LYS A 82 -25.01 17.04 -12.25
CA LYS A 82 -24.22 15.93 -11.72
C LYS A 82 -22.76 16.36 -11.65
N ILE A 83 -22.20 16.36 -10.47
CA ILE A 83 -20.74 16.56 -10.32
C ILE A 83 -20.09 15.29 -10.86
N PRO A 84 -19.23 15.38 -11.90
CA PRO A 84 -18.62 14.22 -12.48
C PRO A 84 -17.73 13.51 -11.45
N HIS A 85 -17.83 12.18 -11.37
CA HIS A 85 -17.00 11.37 -10.49
C HIS A 85 -15.55 11.28 -11.01
N GLY A 86 -15.38 11.31 -12.33
CA GLY A 86 -14.08 11.19 -13.00
C GLY A 86 -13.50 9.77 -12.95
N GLY A 87 -14.33 8.75 -12.71
CA GLY A 87 -13.88 7.37 -12.62
C GLY A 87 -13.53 6.76 -13.98
N CYS A 88 -12.71 5.71 -13.97
CA CYS A 88 -12.16 5.05 -15.16
C CYS A 88 -12.92 3.78 -15.60
N GLY A 89 -13.98 3.35 -14.91
CA GLY A 89 -14.72 2.12 -15.19
C GLY A 89 -14.00 0.82 -14.79
N SER A 90 -12.77 0.90 -14.27
CA SER A 90 -11.96 -0.27 -13.96
C SER A 90 -12.52 -1.07 -12.79
N ARG A 91 -12.52 -2.41 -12.95
CA ARG A 91 -12.88 -3.35 -11.89
C ARG A 91 -11.76 -3.42 -10.84
N GLN A 92 -12.14 -3.33 -9.58
CA GLN A 92 -11.27 -3.32 -8.44
C GLN A 92 -11.39 -4.64 -7.65
N PRO A 93 -10.43 -4.99 -6.79
CA PRO A 93 -10.57 -6.18 -5.95
C PRO A 93 -11.80 -6.08 -5.06
N ASP A 94 -12.57 -7.16 -4.97
CA ASP A 94 -13.74 -7.26 -4.09
C ASP A 94 -13.32 -7.25 -2.62
N THR A 95 -12.19 -7.89 -2.32
CA THR A 95 -11.63 -7.92 -0.96
C THR A 95 -10.11 -7.85 -0.99
N ILE A 96 -9.52 -7.13 -0.04
CA ILE A 96 -8.07 -7.14 0.19
C ILE A 96 -7.84 -7.76 1.58
N ARG A 97 -7.07 -8.84 1.63
CA ARG A 97 -6.70 -9.52 2.87
C ARG A 97 -5.24 -9.24 3.22
N LYS A 98 -4.97 -9.11 4.50
CA LYS A 98 -3.61 -9.06 5.05
C LYS A 98 -3.27 -10.44 5.60
N GLU A 99 -2.22 -11.03 5.07
CA GLU A 99 -1.68 -12.32 5.52
C GLU A 99 -0.21 -12.09 5.92
N GLY A 100 0.02 -11.92 7.23
CA GLY A 100 1.33 -11.48 7.72
C GLY A 100 1.70 -10.09 7.19
N LEU A 101 2.73 -10.02 6.37
CA LEU A 101 3.21 -8.80 5.70
C LEU A 101 2.77 -8.70 4.24
N LYS A 102 2.06 -9.71 3.72
CA LYS A 102 1.54 -9.74 2.35
C LYS A 102 0.12 -9.17 2.31
N LEU A 103 -0.19 -8.47 1.23
CA LEU A 103 -1.54 -8.03 0.90
C LEU A 103 -2.01 -8.78 -0.33
N THR A 104 -3.18 -9.45 -0.23
CA THR A 104 -3.74 -10.24 -1.33
C THR A 104 -5.09 -9.66 -1.72
N GLY A 105 -5.23 -9.25 -2.96
CA GLY A 105 -6.49 -8.87 -3.59
C GLY A 105 -7.21 -10.08 -4.15
N THR A 106 -8.53 -10.14 -3.98
CA THR A 106 -9.39 -11.19 -4.54
C THR A 106 -10.44 -10.55 -5.42
N TRP A 107 -10.56 -11.03 -6.66
CA TRP A 107 -11.61 -10.67 -7.62
C TRP A 107 -12.53 -11.88 -7.76
N LYS A 108 -13.79 -11.73 -7.34
CA LYS A 108 -14.79 -12.78 -7.47
C LYS A 108 -15.30 -12.86 -8.90
N GLN A 109 -15.46 -14.04 -9.44
CA GLN A 109 -16.14 -14.20 -10.71
C GLN A 109 -17.64 -13.86 -10.61
N SER A 110 -18.17 -13.30 -11.67
CA SER A 110 -19.63 -13.11 -11.81
C SER A 110 -20.26 -14.47 -12.10
N LYS A 111 -21.38 -14.79 -11.44
CA LYS A 111 -22.15 -16.02 -11.68
C LYS A 111 -22.67 -16.19 -13.11
N LYS A 112 -22.45 -15.21 -13.99
CA LYS A 112 -22.84 -15.25 -15.41
C LYS A 112 -21.77 -15.85 -16.31
N ASP A 113 -20.53 -16.00 -15.82
CA ASP A 113 -19.38 -16.52 -16.57
C ASP A 113 -19.07 -17.98 -16.18
N ASP A 114 -20.07 -18.74 -15.76
CA ASP A 114 -19.94 -20.12 -15.20
C ASP A 114 -19.45 -21.18 -16.20
N ASP A 115 -19.14 -20.82 -17.46
CA ASP A 115 -18.79 -21.79 -18.48
C ASP A 115 -17.30 -22.19 -18.51
N ASP A 116 -16.42 -21.51 -17.74
CA ASP A 116 -14.94 -21.75 -17.81
C ASP A 116 -14.31 -22.33 -16.53
N GLY A 117 -15.08 -22.68 -15.49
CA GLY A 117 -14.56 -23.40 -14.33
C GLY A 117 -13.42 -22.70 -13.55
N GLN A 118 -13.14 -21.44 -13.86
CA GLN A 118 -12.08 -20.66 -13.28
C GLN A 118 -12.55 -19.99 -11.97
N GLY A 119 -11.99 -20.40 -10.84
CA GLY A 119 -12.33 -19.86 -9.51
C GLY A 119 -11.93 -18.40 -9.30
N ASP A 120 -12.18 -17.85 -8.12
CA ASP A 120 -11.83 -16.49 -7.73
C ASP A 120 -10.35 -16.18 -8.05
N ARG A 121 -10.09 -15.11 -8.79
CA ARG A 121 -8.73 -14.63 -9.08
C ARG A 121 -8.14 -14.00 -7.83
N LYS A 122 -6.99 -14.50 -7.40
CA LYS A 122 -6.24 -13.96 -6.26
C LYS A 122 -4.87 -13.47 -6.73
N GLU A 123 -4.53 -12.24 -6.38
CA GLU A 123 -3.22 -11.67 -6.71
C GLU A 123 -2.61 -10.99 -5.49
N VAL A 124 -1.31 -11.13 -5.35
CA VAL A 124 -0.54 -10.43 -4.32
C VAL A 124 -0.31 -8.99 -4.79
N ILE A 125 -0.67 -8.03 -3.94
CA ILE A 125 -0.39 -6.62 -4.17
C ILE A 125 1.01 -6.34 -3.61
N THR A 126 1.96 -6.13 -4.50
CA THR A 126 3.34 -5.85 -4.12
C THR A 126 3.49 -4.43 -3.55
N PRO A 127 4.52 -4.15 -2.71
CA PRO A 127 4.81 -2.80 -2.24
C PRO A 127 5.01 -1.81 -3.39
N LYS A 128 5.69 -2.23 -4.46
CA LYS A 128 5.91 -1.41 -5.66
C LYS A 128 4.60 -1.01 -6.35
N GLN A 129 3.67 -1.96 -6.51
CA GLN A 129 2.34 -1.67 -7.06
C GLN A 129 1.56 -0.70 -6.17
N ALA A 130 1.55 -0.93 -4.86
CA ALA A 130 0.88 -0.05 -3.91
C ALA A 130 1.46 1.37 -3.93
N GLN A 131 2.77 1.52 -4.03
CA GLN A 131 3.44 2.81 -4.15
C GLN A 131 3.03 3.53 -5.45
N THR A 132 2.98 2.82 -6.58
CA THR A 132 2.53 3.37 -7.86
C THR A 132 1.09 3.87 -7.78
N ILE A 133 0.19 3.09 -7.17
CA ILE A 133 -1.21 3.48 -6.96
C ILE A 133 -1.28 4.77 -6.10
N PHE A 134 -0.51 4.86 -5.03
CA PHE A 134 -0.54 6.02 -4.14
C PHE A 134 0.03 7.30 -4.78
N LYS A 135 0.96 7.18 -5.71
CA LYS A 135 1.46 8.31 -6.51
C LYS A 135 0.41 8.92 -7.43
N LEU A 136 -0.66 8.19 -7.75
CA LEU A 136 -1.79 8.70 -8.55
C LEU A 136 -2.74 9.60 -7.75
N LEU A 137 -2.66 9.61 -6.42
CA LEU A 137 -3.59 10.37 -5.60
C LEU A 137 -3.30 11.87 -5.71
N SER A 138 -4.34 12.65 -6.07
CA SER A 138 -4.27 14.11 -6.07
C SER A 138 -4.26 14.68 -4.65
N ASP A 139 -3.73 15.90 -4.49
CA ASP A 139 -3.68 16.58 -3.18
C ASP A 139 -5.08 16.81 -2.59
N ASN A 140 -6.09 17.06 -3.43
CA ASN A 140 -7.49 17.15 -3.00
C ASN A 140 -7.99 15.81 -2.43
N THR A 141 -7.64 14.69 -3.08
CA THR A 141 -7.96 13.35 -2.58
C THR A 141 -7.28 13.08 -1.24
N LEU A 142 -6.01 13.47 -1.09
CA LEU A 142 -5.27 13.32 0.16
C LEU A 142 -5.92 14.13 1.30
N ALA A 143 -6.29 15.37 1.05
CA ALA A 143 -6.97 16.22 2.03
C ALA A 143 -8.32 15.62 2.47
N LEU A 144 -9.11 15.08 1.54
CA LEU A 144 -10.36 14.36 1.86
C LEU A 144 -10.11 13.13 2.73
N LEU A 145 -9.08 12.37 2.43
CA LEU A 145 -8.68 11.17 3.20
C LEU A 145 -8.04 11.53 4.55
N GLY A 146 -7.92 12.81 4.87
CA GLY A 146 -7.31 13.26 6.12
C GLY A 146 -5.80 13.06 6.18
N LEU A 147 -5.16 13.05 5.01
CA LEU A 147 -3.72 13.04 4.84
C LEU A 147 -3.22 14.43 4.49
N ASN A 148 -1.93 14.67 4.64
CA ASN A 148 -1.28 15.92 4.28
C ASN A 148 -0.32 15.67 3.12
N ALA A 149 -0.44 16.45 2.04
CA ALA A 149 0.40 16.30 0.85
C ALA A 149 1.88 16.64 1.12
N ASP A 150 2.15 17.57 2.06
CA ASP A 150 3.52 18.00 2.36
C ASP A 150 4.25 17.10 3.35
N TYR A 151 3.53 16.49 4.31
CA TYR A 151 4.15 15.79 5.45
C TYR A 151 3.69 14.34 5.64
N ALA A 152 2.64 13.89 4.96
CA ALA A 152 2.04 12.58 5.19
C ALA A 152 1.48 11.94 3.90
N ARG A 153 2.29 11.92 2.85
CA ARG A 153 1.92 11.25 1.60
C ARG A 153 1.88 9.73 1.79
N PRO A 154 0.88 9.04 1.25
CA PRO A 154 0.71 7.61 1.46
C PRO A 154 1.82 6.75 0.84
N GLU A 155 2.46 7.21 -0.25
CA GLU A 155 3.60 6.52 -0.86
C GLU A 155 4.82 6.43 0.08
N TRP A 156 4.94 7.33 1.06
CA TRP A 156 6.01 7.30 2.06
C TRP A 156 5.81 6.24 3.17
N MET A 157 4.64 5.61 3.22
CA MET A 157 4.41 4.43 4.08
C MET A 157 5.06 3.17 3.52
N ILE A 158 5.62 3.27 2.31
CA ILE A 158 6.34 2.22 1.61
C ILE A 158 7.79 2.71 1.52
N LEU A 159 8.71 1.91 2.03
CA LEU A 159 10.10 2.31 2.21
C LEU A 159 10.94 1.89 1.00
N ASP A 160 11.60 2.85 0.38
CA ASP A 160 12.65 2.65 -0.63
C ASP A 160 14.05 2.76 0.00
N VAL A 161 14.14 3.50 1.10
CA VAL A 161 15.37 3.77 1.83
C VAL A 161 15.14 3.51 3.31
N LEU A 162 16.02 2.75 3.94
CA LEU A 162 15.98 2.46 5.36
C LEU A 162 16.99 3.35 6.10
N PRO A 163 16.57 4.18 7.07
CA PRO A 163 17.48 4.90 7.92
C PRO A 163 18.24 3.94 8.84
N VAL A 164 19.56 4.13 8.95
CA VAL A 164 20.42 3.31 9.80
C VAL A 164 20.62 4.01 11.13
N PRO A 165 20.29 3.36 12.29
CA PRO A 165 20.55 3.92 13.61
C PRO A 165 22.04 4.21 13.80
N PRO A 166 22.43 5.37 14.38
CA PRO A 166 23.81 5.69 14.65
C PRO A 166 24.39 4.79 15.77
N PRO A 167 25.74 4.67 15.88
CA PRO A 167 26.39 3.80 16.87
C PRO A 167 25.91 3.95 18.33
N PRO A 168 25.55 5.14 18.83
CA PRO A 168 25.02 5.25 20.20
C PRO A 168 23.71 4.50 20.44
N VAL A 169 22.89 4.26 19.41
CA VAL A 169 21.63 3.48 19.50
C VAL A 169 21.91 1.97 19.51
N ARG A 170 23.03 1.55 18.93
CA ARG A 170 23.48 0.15 18.83
C ARG A 170 24.93 0.00 19.25
N PRO A 171 25.24 0.24 20.55
CA PRO A 171 26.61 0.30 21.02
C PRO A 171 27.28 -1.06 20.98
N SER A 172 28.58 -1.08 20.64
CA SER A 172 29.44 -2.24 20.83
C SER A 172 29.90 -2.30 22.29
N ILE A 173 29.64 -3.41 22.96
CA ILE A 173 29.95 -3.58 24.38
C ILE A 173 31.16 -4.52 24.53
N SER A 174 32.11 -4.18 25.40
CA SER A 174 33.19 -5.08 25.77
C SER A 174 32.64 -6.24 26.58
N VAL A 175 32.89 -7.47 26.14
CA VAL A 175 32.41 -8.70 26.82
C VAL A 175 33.02 -8.82 28.21
N ASP A 176 34.25 -8.31 28.41
CA ASP A 176 35.00 -8.42 29.72
C ASP A 176 34.80 -7.22 30.60
N GLY A 177 34.08 -6.18 30.19
CA GLY A 177 33.94 -4.96 30.98
C GLY A 177 35.22 -4.09 31.13
N THR A 178 36.35 -4.54 30.58
CA THR A 178 37.65 -3.88 30.71
C THR A 178 37.95 -2.84 29.59
N GLY A 179 37.14 -2.84 28.55
CA GLY A 179 37.35 -1.98 27.36
C GLY A 179 38.45 -2.44 26.42
N GLN A 180 39.19 -3.50 26.74
CA GLN A 180 40.34 -4.01 25.95
C GLN A 180 40.13 -5.43 25.37
N GLY A 181 39.04 -6.11 25.69
CA GLY A 181 38.73 -7.47 25.23
C GLY A 181 37.91 -7.52 23.94
N MET A 182 37.43 -8.70 23.60
CA MET A 182 36.48 -8.92 22.51
C MET A 182 35.24 -8.05 22.72
N ARG A 183 34.81 -7.36 21.65
CA ARG A 183 33.60 -6.55 21.65
C ARG A 183 32.44 -7.34 21.07
N GLY A 184 31.33 -7.36 21.79
CA GLY A 184 30.04 -7.84 21.28
C GLY A 184 29.30 -6.70 20.58
N GLU A 185 28.69 -7.01 19.45
CA GLU A 185 27.84 -6.07 18.74
C GLU A 185 26.38 -6.24 19.19
N ASP A 186 25.62 -5.13 19.08
CA ASP A 186 24.18 -5.13 19.35
C ASP A 186 23.41 -5.95 18.29
N ASP A 187 22.29 -6.56 18.68
CA ASP A 187 21.44 -7.34 17.78
C ASP A 187 20.94 -6.52 16.57
N LEU A 188 20.73 -5.20 16.75
CA LEU A 188 20.39 -4.31 15.66
C LEU A 188 21.48 -4.27 14.58
N THR A 189 22.76 -4.36 14.94
CA THR A 189 23.87 -4.40 13.99
C THR A 189 23.82 -5.68 13.15
N TYR A 190 23.57 -6.83 13.78
CA TYR A 190 23.41 -8.10 13.06
C TYR A 190 22.20 -8.06 12.13
N LYS A 191 21.08 -7.49 12.59
CA LYS A 191 19.87 -7.35 11.77
C LYS A 191 20.12 -6.46 10.55
N LEU A 192 20.82 -5.36 10.70
CA LEU A 192 21.22 -4.51 9.56
C LEU A 192 22.09 -5.28 8.55
N GLY A 193 22.98 -6.14 9.04
CA GLY A 193 23.77 -7.04 8.20
C GLY A 193 22.89 -8.02 7.42
N ASP A 194 21.85 -8.59 8.05
CA ASP A 194 20.88 -9.47 7.38
C ASP A 194 20.11 -8.73 6.27
N ILE A 195 19.67 -7.49 6.55
CA ILE A 195 18.98 -6.65 5.56
C ILE A 195 19.89 -6.39 4.35
N ILE A 196 21.14 -6.02 4.57
CA ILE A 196 22.12 -5.74 3.49
C ILE A 196 22.32 -6.99 2.63
N ARG A 197 22.53 -8.15 3.26
CA ARG A 197 22.73 -9.43 2.54
C ARG A 197 21.50 -9.81 1.72
N ALA A 198 20.30 -9.73 2.30
CA ALA A 198 19.06 -10.03 1.60
C ALA A 198 18.82 -9.05 0.44
N ASN A 199 19.07 -7.76 0.65
CA ASN A 199 18.93 -6.71 -0.36
C ASN A 199 19.90 -6.93 -1.54
N GLN A 200 21.13 -7.34 -1.26
CA GLN A 200 22.11 -7.67 -2.30
C GLN A 200 21.66 -8.87 -3.12
N ARG A 201 21.08 -9.90 -2.49
CA ARG A 201 20.54 -11.07 -3.22
C ARG A 201 19.41 -10.68 -4.17
N VAL A 202 18.54 -9.74 -3.78
CA VAL A 202 17.51 -9.22 -4.70
C VAL A 202 18.15 -8.55 -5.90
N ALA A 203 19.19 -7.73 -5.68
CA ALA A 203 19.92 -7.08 -6.76
C ALA A 203 20.54 -8.08 -7.73
N GLU A 204 21.23 -9.10 -7.21
CA GLU A 204 21.82 -10.18 -7.99
C GLU A 204 20.77 -10.90 -8.84
N CYS A 205 19.63 -11.31 -8.23
CA CYS A 205 18.54 -11.96 -8.95
C CYS A 205 17.96 -11.10 -10.07
N GLN A 206 17.85 -9.79 -9.85
CA GLN A 206 17.35 -8.86 -10.88
C GLN A 206 18.33 -8.67 -12.02
N GLN A 207 19.64 -8.64 -11.73
CA GLN A 207 20.71 -8.52 -12.75
C GLN A 207 20.86 -9.80 -13.57
N GLU A 208 20.76 -10.96 -12.94
CA GLU A 208 20.87 -12.26 -13.61
C GLU A 208 19.59 -12.65 -14.36
N GLY A 209 18.49 -11.91 -14.21
CA GLY A 209 17.21 -12.25 -14.82
C GLY A 209 16.59 -13.53 -14.25
N SER A 210 16.80 -13.78 -12.97
CA SER A 210 16.26 -14.96 -12.26
C SER A 210 14.74 -15.09 -12.40
N PRO A 211 14.18 -16.33 -12.34
CA PRO A 211 12.73 -16.52 -12.39
C PRO A 211 11.99 -15.70 -11.33
N GLN A 212 10.83 -15.17 -11.69
CA GLN A 212 10.07 -14.25 -10.83
C GLN A 212 9.73 -14.84 -9.43
N HIS A 213 9.48 -16.15 -9.34
CA HIS A 213 9.18 -16.78 -8.06
C HIS A 213 10.39 -16.77 -7.11
N VAL A 214 11.61 -16.93 -7.63
CA VAL A 214 12.86 -16.87 -6.85
C VAL A 214 13.10 -15.44 -6.35
N THR A 215 13.00 -14.47 -7.25
CA THR A 215 13.13 -13.04 -6.88
C THR A 215 12.10 -12.65 -5.81
N ALA A 216 10.84 -13.10 -5.94
CA ALA A 216 9.78 -12.83 -4.98
C ALA A 216 10.05 -13.43 -3.58
N GLU A 217 10.75 -14.55 -3.49
CA GLU A 217 11.17 -15.14 -2.20
C GLU A 217 12.22 -14.24 -1.51
N PHE A 218 13.21 -13.75 -2.24
CA PHE A 218 14.21 -12.83 -1.68
C PHE A 218 13.60 -11.45 -1.34
N GLU A 219 12.69 -10.94 -2.15
CA GLU A 219 11.92 -9.74 -1.82
C GLU A 219 11.12 -9.91 -0.52
N ALA A 220 10.49 -11.06 -0.33
CA ALA A 220 9.78 -11.39 0.91
C ALA A 220 10.73 -11.49 2.10
N LEU A 221 11.96 -11.97 1.90
CA LEU A 221 12.99 -12.04 2.94
C LEU A 221 13.45 -10.65 3.36
N VAL A 222 13.69 -9.73 2.40
CA VAL A 222 13.98 -8.31 2.70
C VAL A 222 12.85 -7.69 3.50
N GLN A 223 11.59 -7.88 3.05
CA GLN A 223 10.41 -7.40 3.76
C GLN A 223 10.35 -7.93 5.19
N TYR A 224 10.68 -9.20 5.41
CA TYR A 224 10.70 -9.81 6.74
C TYR A 224 11.78 -9.17 7.63
N HIS A 225 13.02 -9.05 7.14
CA HIS A 225 14.11 -8.50 7.93
C HIS A 225 13.89 -7.02 8.29
N VAL A 226 13.31 -6.23 7.37
CA VAL A 226 12.98 -4.81 7.65
C VAL A 226 11.83 -4.68 8.66
N ALA A 227 10.93 -5.67 8.74
CA ALA A 227 9.78 -5.63 9.64
C ALA A 227 10.08 -6.17 11.05
N THR A 228 11.20 -6.85 11.24
CA THR A 228 11.64 -7.44 12.52
C THR A 228 12.53 -6.49 13.30
#